data_42f49bdc5802a83a6630c5a059536c4c
#
_entry.id   42f49bdc5802a83a6630c5a059536c4c
#
_cell.length_a   1.000
_cell.length_b   1.000
_cell.length_c   1.000
_cell.angle_alpha   90.00
_cell.angle_beta   90.00
_cell.angle_gamma   90.00
#
_symmetry.space_group_name_H-M   'P 1'
#
loop_
_entity.id
_entity.type
_entity.pdbx_description
1 polymer ?
#
loop_
_entity_poly.entity_id
_entity_poly.type
_entity_poly.pdbx_seq_one_letter_code
_entity_poly.pdbx_strand_id
1 'polypeptide(L)'
;ISRPLHYVSIMNTRLCVGLVVAAWVGGFAHSIVQLCLMLPLPFCGPNILDNFYCDVPQVLRLACTDTSLLELLMISNSGMLVLIWFFLLLISYTVILVMLRSHSGQARRKVASTCTTHIIVVSMIFIPCIYIYSRPFSPFPLDKAVSISYTVLT
;
A
#
# COMPACT_ATOMS: atom_id res chain seq x y z
N ILE A 1 4.88 -1.76 -23.24
CA ILE A 1 5.42 -3.08 -23.51
C ILE A 1 4.68 -3.75 -24.66
N SER A 2 3.35 -3.83 -24.62
CA SER A 2 2.55 -4.49 -25.67
C SER A 2 2.48 -3.71 -26.99
N ARG A 3 2.56 -2.40 -26.94
CA ARG A 3 2.51 -1.49 -28.11
C ARG A 3 3.47 -0.31 -27.90
N PRO A 4 4.77 -0.50 -28.07
CA PRO A 4 5.76 0.55 -27.77
C PRO A 4 5.58 1.81 -28.63
N LEU A 5 5.12 1.66 -29.87
CA LEU A 5 4.87 2.79 -30.77
C LEU A 5 3.61 3.60 -30.39
N HIS A 6 2.66 3.01 -29.68
CA HIS A 6 1.45 3.69 -29.24
C HIS A 6 1.56 4.23 -27.80
N TYR A 7 2.62 3.85 -27.05
CA TYR A 7 2.80 4.31 -25.67
C TYR A 7 2.88 5.83 -25.58
N VAL A 8 3.67 6.46 -26.43
CA VAL A 8 3.86 7.93 -26.45
C VAL A 8 2.55 8.64 -26.85
N SER A 9 1.73 8.01 -27.67
CA SER A 9 0.43 8.56 -28.07
C SER A 9 -0.64 8.45 -26.97
N ILE A 10 -0.61 7.34 -26.20
CA ILE A 10 -1.58 7.09 -25.13
C ILE A 10 -1.17 7.83 -23.84
N MET A 11 0.11 7.75 -23.46
CA MET A 11 0.66 8.38 -22.26
C MET A 11 1.12 9.81 -22.56
N ASN A 12 0.17 10.68 -22.83
CA ASN A 12 0.43 12.11 -22.96
C ASN A 12 0.55 12.76 -21.57
N THR A 13 1.15 13.94 -21.52
CA THR A 13 1.36 14.70 -20.26
C THR A 13 0.05 14.96 -19.50
N ARG A 14 -1.05 15.20 -20.22
CA ARG A 14 -2.36 15.44 -19.60
C ARG A 14 -2.87 14.21 -18.84
N LEU A 15 -2.73 13.03 -19.43
CA LEU A 15 -3.11 11.78 -18.78
C LEU A 15 -2.24 11.50 -17.56
N CYS A 16 -0.92 11.69 -17.66
CA CYS A 16 -0.01 11.51 -16.54
C CYS A 16 -0.36 12.45 -15.38
N VAL A 17 -0.55 13.72 -15.64
CA VAL A 17 -0.95 14.70 -14.63
C VAL A 17 -2.31 14.33 -14.04
N GLY A 18 -3.28 13.93 -14.86
CA GLY A 18 -4.59 13.49 -14.40
C GLY A 18 -4.52 12.30 -13.46
N LEU A 19 -3.71 11.30 -13.77
CA LEU A 19 -3.50 10.13 -12.91
C LEU A 19 -2.83 10.50 -11.58
N VAL A 20 -1.83 11.36 -11.61
CA VAL A 20 -1.16 11.85 -10.39
C VAL A 20 -2.14 12.63 -9.51
N VAL A 21 -2.89 13.57 -10.09
CA VAL A 21 -3.91 14.33 -9.36
C VAL A 21 -4.98 13.41 -8.76
N ALA A 22 -5.46 12.45 -9.53
CA ALA A 22 -6.45 11.48 -9.06
C ALA A 22 -5.91 10.64 -7.88
N ALA A 23 -4.66 10.21 -7.93
CA ALA A 23 -4.01 9.48 -6.85
C ALA A 23 -3.89 10.34 -5.58
N TRP A 24 -3.47 11.59 -5.71
CA TRP A 24 -3.39 12.53 -4.59
C TRP A 24 -4.75 12.82 -3.97
N VAL A 25 -5.75 13.13 -4.79
CA VAL A 25 -7.12 13.40 -4.31
C VAL A 25 -7.69 12.17 -3.61
N GLY A 26 -7.52 10.97 -4.18
CA GLY A 26 -7.94 9.73 -3.55
C GLY A 26 -7.26 9.46 -2.21
N GLY A 27 -5.94 9.67 -2.13
CA GLY A 27 -5.17 9.53 -0.90
C GLY A 27 -5.61 10.52 0.20
N PHE A 28 -5.80 11.79 -0.15
CA PHE A 28 -6.30 12.80 0.78
C PHE A 28 -7.71 12.48 1.28
N ALA A 29 -8.62 12.10 0.38
CA ALA A 29 -9.98 11.74 0.75
C ALA A 29 -9.99 10.55 1.73
N HIS A 30 -9.20 9.51 1.46
CA HIS A 30 -9.04 8.36 2.34
C HIS A 30 -8.50 8.77 3.72
N SER A 31 -7.47 9.62 3.77
CA SER A 31 -6.89 10.11 5.02
C SER A 31 -7.88 10.94 5.84
N ILE A 32 -8.65 11.80 5.19
CA ILE A 32 -9.69 12.61 5.86
C ILE A 32 -10.75 11.72 6.47
N VAL A 33 -11.22 10.69 5.76
CA VAL A 33 -12.19 9.73 6.30
C VAL A 33 -11.65 9.05 7.56
N GLN A 34 -10.40 8.59 7.54
CA GLN A 34 -9.77 7.98 8.72
C GLN A 34 -9.66 8.97 9.89
N LEU A 35 -9.24 10.20 9.63
CA LEU A 35 -9.18 11.24 10.67
C LEU A 35 -10.54 11.53 11.26
N CYS A 36 -11.58 11.66 10.46
CA CYS A 36 -12.95 11.89 10.93
C CYS A 36 -13.48 10.75 11.82
N LEU A 37 -13.05 9.53 11.58
CA LEU A 37 -13.40 8.38 12.40
C LEU A 37 -12.63 8.35 13.73
N MET A 38 -11.41 8.94 13.77
CA MET A 38 -10.56 8.96 14.97
C MET A 38 -10.81 10.15 15.89
N LEU A 39 -11.19 11.30 15.32
CA LEU A 39 -11.39 12.54 16.09
C LEU A 39 -12.40 12.46 17.24
N PRO A 40 -13.54 11.74 17.11
CA PRO A 40 -14.51 11.64 18.20
C PRO A 40 -14.10 10.67 19.31
N LEU A 41 -12.96 9.99 19.21
CA LEU A 41 -12.53 9.02 20.22
C LEU A 41 -12.03 9.73 21.49
N PRO A 42 -12.52 9.33 22.70
CA PRO A 42 -11.99 9.82 23.94
C PRO A 42 -10.63 9.18 24.23
N PHE A 43 -9.62 10.01 24.42
CA PHE A 43 -8.28 9.58 24.83
C PHE A 43 -8.10 9.81 26.33
N CYS A 44 -7.68 8.77 27.08
CA CYS A 44 -7.49 8.83 28.52
C CYS A 44 -6.07 8.41 28.87
N GLY A 45 -5.48 9.07 29.87
CA GLY A 45 -4.17 8.73 30.39
C GLY A 45 -3.01 9.40 29.66
N PRO A 46 -1.78 8.92 29.86
CA PRO A 46 -0.60 9.50 29.23
C PRO A 46 -0.67 9.23 27.72
N ASN A 47 -0.87 10.29 26.95
CA ASN A 47 -0.91 10.25 25.47
C ASN A 47 0.52 10.12 24.92
N ILE A 48 1.23 9.06 25.31
CA ILE A 48 2.60 8.78 24.89
C ILE A 48 2.59 7.57 23.97
N LEU A 49 3.09 7.76 22.75
CA LEU A 49 3.32 6.71 21.80
C LEU A 49 4.78 6.25 21.93
N ASP A 50 4.98 5.01 22.37
CA ASP A 50 6.31 4.37 22.42
C ASP A 50 6.64 3.79 21.04
N ASN A 51 6.69 4.68 20.03
CA ASN A 51 7.08 4.29 18.68
C ASN A 51 7.70 5.48 17.91
N PHE A 52 8.39 5.17 16.81
CA PHE A 52 9.05 6.17 15.95
C PHE A 52 8.06 6.91 15.03
N TYR A 53 6.88 6.34 14.80
CA TYR A 53 5.85 6.88 13.91
C TYR A 53 4.49 6.88 14.58
N CYS A 54 3.67 7.86 14.21
CA CYS A 54 2.27 7.92 14.58
C CYS A 54 1.46 7.14 13.55
N ASP A 55 1.06 5.93 13.90
CA ASP A 55 0.22 5.08 13.04
C ASP A 55 -1.14 4.81 13.71
N VAL A 56 -2.16 4.60 12.88
CA VAL A 56 -3.56 4.43 13.30
C VAL A 56 -3.75 3.36 14.38
N PRO A 57 -3.20 2.14 14.25
CA PRO A 57 -3.39 1.10 15.26
C PRO A 57 -2.85 1.49 16.64
N GLN A 58 -1.80 2.29 16.69
CA GLN A 58 -1.18 2.72 17.94
C GLN A 58 -1.98 3.82 18.63
N VAL A 59 -2.53 4.75 17.84
CA VAL A 59 -3.38 5.82 18.34
C VAL A 59 -4.69 5.24 18.90
N LEU A 60 -5.27 4.24 18.24
CA LEU A 60 -6.47 3.55 18.72
C LEU A 60 -6.28 2.88 20.07
N ARG A 61 -5.08 2.39 20.38
CA ARG A 61 -4.77 1.81 21.71
C ARG A 61 -4.79 2.82 22.86
N LEU A 62 -4.70 4.10 22.58
CA LEU A 62 -4.79 5.17 23.58
C LEU A 62 -6.25 5.58 23.88
N ALA A 63 -7.21 5.10 23.09
CA ALA A 63 -8.62 5.37 23.32
C ALA A 63 -9.16 4.59 24.53
N CYS A 64 -10.07 5.19 25.27
CA CYS A 64 -10.67 4.62 26.50
C CYS A 64 -11.93 3.82 26.25
N THR A 65 -12.40 3.82 25.02
CA THR A 65 -13.63 3.14 24.57
C THR A 65 -13.28 1.83 23.89
N ASP A 66 -14.23 0.93 23.78
CA ASP A 66 -14.09 -0.26 22.94
C ASP A 66 -13.95 0.15 21.48
N THR A 67 -12.74 0.02 20.97
CA THR A 67 -12.35 0.41 19.59
C THR A 67 -12.35 -0.76 18.62
N SER A 68 -12.76 -1.95 19.07
CA SER A 68 -12.67 -3.20 18.30
C SER A 68 -13.34 -3.09 16.93
N LEU A 69 -14.52 -2.49 16.87
CA LEU A 69 -15.24 -2.29 15.61
C LEU A 69 -14.51 -1.27 14.70
N LEU A 70 -14.02 -0.19 15.27
CA LEU A 70 -13.30 0.85 14.54
C LEU A 70 -11.96 0.33 14.00
N GLU A 71 -11.23 -0.43 14.79
CA GLU A 71 -10.01 -1.12 14.37
C GLU A 71 -10.29 -2.08 13.21
N LEU A 72 -11.32 -2.91 13.34
CA LEU A 72 -11.72 -3.83 12.28
C LEU A 72 -12.09 -3.10 10.99
N LEU A 73 -12.83 -2.01 11.08
CA LEU A 73 -13.21 -1.20 9.92
C LEU A 73 -12.00 -0.56 9.23
N MET A 74 -11.09 0.02 10.01
CA MET A 74 -9.90 0.68 9.46
C MET A 74 -8.93 -0.32 8.84
N ILE A 75 -8.69 -1.45 9.51
CA ILE A 75 -7.85 -2.53 9.00
C ILE A 75 -8.47 -3.14 7.74
N SER A 76 -9.76 -3.40 7.75
CA SER A 76 -10.46 -3.94 6.57
C SER A 76 -10.42 -2.97 5.39
N ASN A 77 -10.65 -1.69 5.62
CA ASN A 77 -10.62 -0.68 4.57
C ASN A 77 -9.22 -0.56 3.94
N SER A 78 -8.19 -0.42 4.77
CA SER A 78 -6.81 -0.35 4.30
C SER A 78 -6.34 -1.66 3.68
N GLY A 79 -6.67 -2.79 4.28
CA GLY A 79 -6.34 -4.12 3.77
C GLY A 79 -7.02 -4.44 2.44
N MET A 80 -8.27 -4.07 2.28
CA MET A 80 -9.00 -4.22 1.00
C MET A 80 -8.34 -3.44 -0.12
N LEU A 81 -7.95 -2.19 0.11
CA LEU A 81 -7.24 -1.38 -0.88
C LEU A 81 -5.93 -2.04 -1.30
N VAL A 82 -5.13 -2.48 -0.32
CA VAL A 82 -3.86 -3.18 -0.56
C VAL A 82 -4.08 -4.45 -1.40
N LEU A 83 -5.08 -5.26 -1.06
CA LEU A 83 -5.40 -6.48 -1.80
C LEU A 83 -5.86 -6.19 -3.23
N ILE A 84 -6.71 -5.19 -3.44
CA ILE A 84 -7.16 -4.80 -4.78
C ILE A 84 -5.97 -4.40 -5.65
N TRP A 85 -5.07 -3.56 -5.14
CA TRP A 85 -3.87 -3.16 -5.86
C TRP A 85 -2.95 -4.35 -6.16
N PHE A 86 -2.77 -5.26 -5.21
CA PHE A 86 -1.97 -6.46 -5.38
C PHE A 86 -2.53 -7.37 -6.48
N PHE A 87 -3.84 -7.62 -6.50
CA PHE A 87 -4.47 -8.42 -7.55
C PHE A 87 -4.38 -7.74 -8.92
N LEU A 88 -4.58 -6.42 -9.00
CA LEU A 88 -4.41 -5.67 -10.25
C LEU A 88 -2.98 -5.80 -10.80
N LEU A 89 -1.98 -5.74 -9.93
CA LEU A 89 -0.58 -5.95 -10.32
C LEU A 89 -0.35 -7.37 -10.82
N LEU A 90 -0.86 -8.40 -10.15
CA LEU A 90 -0.73 -9.79 -10.58
C LEU A 90 -1.37 -10.01 -11.95
N ILE A 91 -2.57 -9.50 -12.18
CA ILE A 91 -3.25 -9.56 -13.48
C ILE A 91 -2.42 -8.87 -14.55
N SER A 92 -1.93 -7.66 -14.28
CA SER A 92 -1.09 -6.89 -15.20
C SER A 92 0.18 -7.66 -15.59
N TYR A 93 0.88 -8.26 -14.63
CA TYR A 93 2.09 -9.05 -14.91
C TYR A 93 1.79 -10.33 -15.67
N THR A 94 0.68 -11.00 -15.35
CA THR A 94 0.25 -12.20 -16.08
C THR A 94 -0.02 -11.87 -17.54
N VAL A 95 -0.74 -10.78 -17.82
CA VAL A 95 -1.02 -10.31 -19.18
C VAL A 95 0.28 -9.99 -19.93
N ILE A 96 1.21 -9.29 -19.29
CA ILE A 96 2.50 -8.95 -19.89
C ILE A 96 3.29 -10.22 -20.22
N LEU A 97 3.37 -11.19 -19.30
CA LEU A 97 4.10 -12.43 -19.52
C LEU A 97 3.48 -13.32 -20.62
N VAL A 98 2.14 -13.36 -20.69
CA VAL A 98 1.44 -14.07 -21.77
C VAL A 98 1.72 -13.43 -23.12
N MET A 99 1.65 -12.11 -23.23
CA MET A 99 1.95 -11.37 -24.45
C MET A 99 3.40 -11.58 -24.91
N LEU A 100 4.34 -11.71 -23.98
CA LEU A 100 5.75 -11.90 -24.26
C LEU A 100 6.09 -13.31 -24.73
N ARG A 101 5.21 -14.28 -24.57
CA ARG A 101 5.44 -15.65 -25.10
C ARG A 101 5.63 -15.69 -26.60
N SER A 102 5.05 -14.73 -27.33
CA SER A 102 5.12 -14.63 -28.80
C SER A 102 6.31 -13.79 -29.31
N HIS A 103 7.11 -13.20 -28.42
CA HIS A 103 8.23 -12.34 -28.80
C HIS A 103 9.59 -13.05 -28.72
N SER A 104 10.62 -12.48 -29.39
CA SER A 104 11.96 -13.02 -29.43
C SER A 104 12.58 -13.17 -28.03
N GLY A 105 13.45 -14.18 -27.85
CA GLY A 105 14.01 -14.54 -26.55
C GLY A 105 14.72 -13.41 -25.79
N GLN A 106 15.35 -12.49 -26.51
CA GLN A 106 16.09 -11.38 -25.90
C GLN A 106 15.15 -10.30 -25.32
N ALA A 107 14.11 -9.90 -26.06
CA ALA A 107 13.11 -8.96 -25.59
C ALA A 107 12.34 -9.54 -24.38
N ARG A 108 11.98 -10.82 -24.45
CA ARG A 108 11.32 -11.54 -23.36
C ARG A 108 12.16 -11.54 -22.09
N ARG A 109 13.48 -11.80 -22.18
CA ARG A 109 14.38 -11.81 -21.02
C ARG A 109 14.49 -10.44 -20.34
N LYS A 110 14.60 -9.37 -21.12
CA LYS A 110 14.66 -8.00 -20.59
C LYS A 110 13.40 -7.61 -19.84
N VAL A 111 12.23 -7.88 -20.39
CA VAL A 111 10.95 -7.54 -19.75
C VAL A 111 10.69 -8.42 -18.53
N ALA A 112 11.01 -9.72 -18.60
CA ALA A 112 10.90 -10.61 -17.44
C ALA A 112 11.78 -10.14 -16.28
N SER A 113 13.01 -9.69 -16.56
CA SER A 113 13.90 -9.12 -15.55
C SER A 113 13.30 -7.87 -14.90
N THR A 114 12.75 -6.94 -15.70
CA THR A 114 12.11 -5.73 -15.18
C THR A 114 10.88 -6.06 -14.33
N CYS A 115 10.03 -6.97 -14.77
CA CYS A 115 8.86 -7.41 -14.01
C CYS A 115 9.26 -8.08 -12.69
N THR A 116 10.29 -8.92 -12.71
CA THR A 116 10.80 -9.60 -11.51
C THR A 116 11.34 -8.59 -10.50
N THR A 117 12.13 -7.63 -10.92
CA THR A 117 12.65 -6.57 -10.05
C THR A 117 11.50 -5.78 -9.42
N HIS A 118 10.49 -5.43 -10.20
CA HIS A 118 9.33 -4.70 -9.68
C HIS A 118 8.52 -5.53 -8.68
N ILE A 119 8.33 -6.82 -8.93
CA ILE A 119 7.66 -7.74 -7.98
C ILE A 119 8.43 -7.81 -6.66
N ILE A 120 9.76 -7.88 -6.70
CA ILE A 120 10.59 -7.88 -5.50
C ILE A 120 10.39 -6.59 -4.70
N VAL A 121 10.48 -5.43 -5.33
CA VAL A 121 10.28 -4.12 -4.66
C VAL A 121 8.88 -4.01 -4.06
N VAL A 122 7.85 -4.38 -4.81
CA VAL A 122 6.47 -4.37 -4.33
C VAL A 122 6.30 -5.32 -3.15
N SER A 123 6.87 -6.52 -3.20
CA SER A 123 6.82 -7.49 -2.10
C SER A 123 7.51 -6.96 -0.84
N MET A 124 8.63 -6.25 -0.97
CA MET A 124 9.33 -5.63 0.15
C MET A 124 8.47 -4.56 0.86
N ILE A 125 7.58 -3.90 0.14
CA ILE A 125 6.65 -2.92 0.70
C ILE A 125 5.41 -3.61 1.29
N PHE A 126 4.82 -4.56 0.57
CA PHE A 126 3.55 -5.17 0.94
C PHE A 126 3.66 -6.18 2.09
N ILE A 127 4.75 -6.96 2.15
CA ILE A 127 4.94 -7.97 3.20
C ILE A 127 5.01 -7.35 4.60
N PRO A 128 5.83 -6.30 4.84
CA PRO A 128 5.83 -5.60 6.13
C PRO A 128 4.49 -4.94 6.45
N CYS A 129 3.84 -4.36 5.45
CA CYS A 129 2.52 -3.75 5.61
C CYS A 129 1.47 -4.77 6.06
N ILE A 130 1.37 -5.90 5.38
CA ILE A 130 0.46 -6.99 5.74
C ILE A 130 0.78 -7.52 7.15
N TYR A 131 2.07 -7.68 7.49
CA TYR A 131 2.48 -8.12 8.81
C TYR A 131 2.00 -7.17 9.91
N ILE A 132 2.20 -5.87 9.77
CA ILE A 132 1.77 -4.85 10.73
C ILE A 132 0.25 -4.87 10.91
N TYR A 133 -0.50 -4.93 9.80
CA TYR A 133 -1.96 -4.92 9.85
C TYR A 133 -2.61 -6.25 10.23
N SER A 134 -1.89 -7.37 10.10
CA SER A 134 -2.38 -8.69 10.54
C SER A 134 -2.25 -8.93 12.04
N ARG A 135 -1.43 -8.15 12.75
CA ARG A 135 -1.19 -8.29 14.18
C ARG A 135 -1.33 -6.96 14.95
N PRO A 136 -2.48 -6.31 14.92
CA PRO A 136 -2.66 -5.01 15.57
C PRO A 136 -2.55 -5.04 17.09
N PHE A 137 -2.61 -6.23 17.72
CA PHE A 137 -2.75 -6.39 19.16
C PHE A 137 -1.52 -6.99 19.88
N SER A 138 -0.47 -7.34 19.18
CA SER A 138 0.68 -8.02 19.76
C SER A 138 1.88 -7.06 19.86
N PRO A 139 2.28 -6.63 21.07
CA PRO A 139 3.47 -5.80 21.25
C PRO A 139 4.73 -6.67 21.15
N PHE A 140 5.22 -6.91 19.95
CA PHE A 140 6.52 -7.57 19.75
C PHE A 140 7.61 -6.55 19.44
N PRO A 141 8.85 -6.74 19.93
CA PRO A 141 9.98 -5.86 19.61
C PRO A 141 10.31 -5.83 18.10
N LEU A 142 9.92 -6.88 17.37
CA LEU A 142 10.01 -6.96 15.92
C LEU A 142 9.08 -5.96 15.20
N ASP A 143 7.98 -5.55 15.81
CA ASP A 143 7.03 -4.61 15.19
C ASP A 143 7.68 -3.25 14.96
N LYS A 144 8.56 -2.80 15.85
CA LYS A 144 9.33 -1.54 15.68
C LYS A 144 10.28 -1.63 14.50
N ALA A 145 11.00 -2.75 14.35
CA ALA A 145 11.94 -2.95 13.24
C ALA A 145 11.22 -3.07 11.89
N VAL A 146 10.09 -3.78 11.85
CA VAL A 146 9.27 -3.93 10.63
C VAL A 146 8.64 -2.60 10.23
N SER A 147 8.16 -1.81 11.19
CA SER A 147 7.61 -0.47 10.96
C SER A 147 8.66 0.49 10.39
N ILE A 148 9.89 0.47 10.91
CA ILE A 148 11.00 1.25 10.37
C ILE A 148 11.32 0.81 8.93
N SER A 149 11.42 -0.49 8.70
CA SER A 149 11.71 -1.03 7.37
C SER A 149 10.65 -0.59 6.34
N TYR A 150 9.38 -0.65 6.73
CA TYR A 150 8.27 -0.20 5.87
C TYR A 150 8.38 1.29 5.53
N THR A 151 8.65 2.14 6.52
CA THR A 151 8.71 3.59 6.31
C THR A 151 9.95 4.04 5.54
N VAL A 152 11.05 3.32 5.65
CA VAL A 152 12.28 3.63 4.89
C VAL A 152 12.16 3.17 3.42
N LEU A 153 11.35 2.13 3.15
CA LEU A 153 11.16 1.58 1.81
C LEU A 153 10.04 2.26 1.01
N THR A 154 9.10 2.94 1.68
CA THR A 154 8.04 3.74 1.04
C THR A 154 8.42 5.20 0.92
#